data_7e0a99c6567fd85c7910bb277ac17583
#
_entry.id   7e0a99c6567fd85c7910bb277ac17583
#
_cell.length_a   1.000
_cell.length_b   1.000
_cell.length_c   1.000
_cell.angle_alpha   90.00
_cell.angle_beta   90.00
_cell.angle_gamma   90.00
#
_symmetry.space_group_name_H-M   'P 1'
#
loop_
_entity.id
_entity.type
_entity.pdbx_description
1 polymer ?
#
loop_
_entity_poly.entity_id
_entity_poly.type
_entity_poly.pdbx_seq_one_letter_code
_entity_poly.pdbx_strand_id
1 'polypeptide(L)'
;IQRSMTWLLTALVALLTSVASGALAGIVASMAVDWYHIPSREGGSGFFVLGFVVLGLIGGLIVGVVTSRIVAGRPEPGFLKALGMSLMALVSVVTVIGGAARLLADVSPTIDGKTLLLNVELRWPEGAELPADSTGGWFLALGSGRGGTVRKTVNGPLWREDARKEGGRWIVPGAVDLYTSRGYRLIMVDPQGVIPTGFEV
;
A
#
# COMPACT_ATOMS: atom_id res chain seq x y z
N ILE A 1 -17.93 -46.27 21.02
CA ILE A 1 -16.99 -45.48 21.87
C ILE A 1 -16.75 -44.19 21.13
N GLN A 2 -17.45 -43.14 21.52
CA GLN A 2 -17.30 -41.79 20.92
C GLN A 2 -15.90 -41.28 21.36
N ARG A 3 -14.93 -41.24 20.42
CA ARG A 3 -13.62 -40.65 20.68
C ARG A 3 -13.82 -39.13 20.74
N SER A 4 -14.03 -38.62 21.92
CA SER A 4 -14.02 -37.18 22.16
C SER A 4 -12.62 -36.63 21.80
N MET A 5 -12.61 -35.57 21.05
CA MET A 5 -11.37 -34.86 20.70
C MET A 5 -10.73 -34.37 22.00
N THR A 6 -9.53 -34.84 22.32
CA THR A 6 -8.83 -34.50 23.57
C THR A 6 -8.46 -33.01 23.55
N TRP A 7 -8.38 -32.41 24.74
CA TRP A 7 -7.96 -31.02 24.90
C TRP A 7 -6.60 -30.72 24.23
N LEU A 8 -5.71 -31.74 24.28
CA LEU A 8 -4.38 -31.62 23.66
C LEU A 8 -4.48 -31.47 22.12
N LEU A 9 -5.34 -32.24 21.47
CA LEU A 9 -5.57 -32.13 20.03
C LEU A 9 -6.23 -30.77 19.66
N THR A 10 -7.16 -30.29 20.49
CA THR A 10 -7.76 -28.96 20.32
C THR A 10 -6.69 -27.86 20.42
N ALA A 11 -5.82 -27.95 21.43
CA ALA A 11 -4.72 -27.00 21.60
C ALA A 11 -3.74 -27.03 20.43
N LEU A 12 -3.43 -28.21 19.90
CA LEU A 12 -2.54 -28.39 18.76
C LEU A 12 -3.15 -27.76 17.47
N VAL A 13 -4.44 -28.02 17.21
CA VAL A 13 -5.14 -27.37 16.07
C VAL A 13 -5.13 -25.87 16.23
N ALA A 14 -5.44 -25.34 17.41
CA ALA A 14 -5.47 -23.92 17.68
C ALA A 14 -4.09 -23.27 17.47
N LEU A 15 -3.03 -23.92 17.94
CA LEU A 15 -1.66 -23.43 17.78
C LEU A 15 -1.24 -23.40 16.30
N LEU A 16 -1.48 -24.49 15.56
CA LEU A 16 -1.14 -24.55 14.13
C LEU A 16 -1.93 -23.52 13.31
N THR A 17 -3.24 -23.37 13.60
CA THR A 17 -4.08 -22.37 12.96
C THR A 17 -3.62 -20.95 13.31
N SER A 18 -3.21 -20.71 14.55
CA SER A 18 -2.67 -19.43 15.01
C SER A 18 -1.41 -19.03 14.21
N VAL A 19 -0.43 -19.94 14.12
CA VAL A 19 0.80 -19.68 13.36
C VAL A 19 0.51 -19.43 11.88
N ALA A 20 -0.33 -20.25 11.27
CA ALA A 20 -0.72 -20.06 9.86
C ALA A 20 -1.44 -18.72 9.66
N SER A 21 -2.32 -18.32 10.58
CA SER A 21 -3.03 -17.05 10.54
C SER A 21 -2.09 -15.85 10.67
N GLY A 22 -1.16 -15.90 11.63
CA GLY A 22 -0.16 -14.85 11.80
C GLY A 22 0.71 -14.67 10.56
N ALA A 23 1.16 -15.76 9.94
CA ALA A 23 1.94 -15.73 8.72
C ALA A 23 1.15 -15.10 7.54
N LEU A 24 -0.10 -15.57 7.32
CA LEU A 24 -0.95 -15.01 6.24
C LEU A 24 -1.29 -13.54 6.48
N ALA A 25 -1.59 -13.16 7.72
CA ALA A 25 -1.85 -11.76 8.07
C ALA A 25 -0.63 -10.87 7.82
N GLY A 26 0.58 -11.36 8.15
CA GLY A 26 1.83 -10.67 7.86
C GLY A 26 2.07 -10.48 6.37
N ILE A 27 1.82 -11.50 5.55
CA ILE A 27 1.95 -11.41 4.08
C ILE A 27 0.98 -10.38 3.53
N VAL A 28 -0.31 -10.43 3.91
CA VAL A 28 -1.32 -9.45 3.43
C VAL A 28 -1.00 -8.05 3.92
N ALA A 29 -0.53 -7.89 5.16
CA ALA A 29 -0.13 -6.60 5.70
C ALA A 29 1.10 -6.03 4.97
N SER A 30 2.07 -6.86 4.59
CA SER A 30 3.22 -6.43 3.78
C SER A 30 2.77 -5.94 2.40
N MET A 31 1.85 -6.65 1.74
CA MET A 31 1.25 -6.17 0.48
C MET A 31 0.46 -4.87 0.68
N ALA A 32 -0.24 -4.72 1.82
CA ALA A 32 -0.99 -3.51 2.13
C ALA A 32 -0.08 -2.29 2.34
N VAL A 33 1.14 -2.48 2.86
CA VAL A 33 2.15 -1.40 2.95
C VAL A 33 2.38 -0.77 1.58
N ASP A 34 2.55 -1.60 0.54
CA ASP A 34 2.75 -1.12 -0.84
C ASP A 34 1.47 -0.51 -1.43
N TRP A 35 0.32 -1.17 -1.25
CA TRP A 35 -0.97 -0.71 -1.79
C TRP A 35 -1.42 0.64 -1.23
N TYR A 36 -1.15 0.87 0.06
CA TYR A 36 -1.54 2.10 0.76
C TYR A 36 -0.38 3.07 0.94
N HIS A 37 0.80 2.73 0.38
CA HIS A 37 2.00 3.55 0.45
C HIS A 37 2.36 3.99 1.88
N ILE A 38 2.30 3.05 2.83
CA ILE A 38 2.57 3.34 4.25
C ILE A 38 4.05 3.72 4.41
N PRO A 39 4.35 4.92 4.92
CA PRO A 39 5.73 5.39 5.01
C PRO A 39 6.55 4.54 5.98
N SER A 40 7.78 4.22 5.59
CA SER A 40 8.72 3.44 6.41
C SER A 40 9.50 4.29 7.43
N ARG A 41 9.21 5.60 7.51
CA ARG A 41 9.89 6.47 8.47
C ARG A 41 9.66 5.97 9.89
N GLU A 42 10.73 5.96 10.70
CA GLU A 42 10.72 5.52 12.10
C GLU A 42 10.18 4.08 12.32
N GLY A 43 10.23 3.22 11.30
CA GLY A 43 9.76 1.83 11.40
C GLY A 43 8.24 1.66 11.31
N GLY A 44 7.49 2.70 10.91
CA GLY A 44 6.02 2.69 10.87
C GLY A 44 5.44 1.52 10.08
N SER A 45 6.00 1.18 8.91
CA SER A 45 5.58 0.01 8.11
C SER A 45 5.85 -1.31 8.83
N GLY A 46 6.98 -1.44 9.55
CA GLY A 46 7.31 -2.63 10.33
C GLY A 46 6.34 -2.84 11.49
N PHE A 47 6.02 -1.80 12.25
CA PHE A 47 5.02 -1.87 13.34
C PHE A 47 3.62 -2.20 12.83
N PHE A 48 3.24 -1.68 11.66
CA PHE A 48 1.98 -2.01 11.01
C PHE A 48 1.91 -3.51 10.71
N VAL A 49 2.91 -4.10 10.05
CA VAL A 49 2.97 -5.53 9.74
C VAL A 49 2.96 -6.36 11.01
N LEU A 50 3.78 -6.01 12.01
CA LEU A 50 3.85 -6.73 13.28
C LEU A 50 2.50 -6.73 14.01
N GLY A 51 1.79 -5.60 14.02
CA GLY A 51 0.45 -5.50 14.60
C GLY A 51 -0.54 -6.47 13.95
N PHE A 52 -0.53 -6.58 12.62
CA PHE A 52 -1.37 -7.55 11.90
C PHE A 52 -0.96 -9.00 12.14
N VAL A 53 0.33 -9.30 12.27
CA VAL A 53 0.82 -10.63 12.65
C VAL A 53 0.24 -11.03 14.01
N VAL A 54 0.33 -10.15 15.02
CA VAL A 54 -0.20 -10.41 16.37
C VAL A 54 -1.72 -10.60 16.34
N LEU A 55 -2.45 -9.75 15.63
CA LEU A 55 -3.90 -9.90 15.44
C LEU A 55 -4.24 -11.23 14.73
N GLY A 56 -3.45 -11.59 13.72
CA GLY A 56 -3.57 -12.88 13.04
C GLY A 56 -3.35 -14.07 13.96
N LEU A 57 -2.32 -14.03 14.80
CA LEU A 57 -2.05 -15.08 15.79
C LEU A 57 -3.25 -15.27 16.74
N ILE A 58 -3.78 -14.18 17.29
CA ILE A 58 -4.91 -14.22 18.22
C ILE A 58 -6.17 -14.73 17.49
N GLY A 59 -6.47 -14.18 16.33
CA GLY A 59 -7.63 -14.58 15.52
C GLY A 59 -7.57 -16.04 15.12
N GLY A 60 -6.41 -16.52 14.67
CA GLY A 60 -6.20 -17.93 14.32
C GLY A 60 -6.35 -18.87 15.50
N LEU A 61 -5.92 -18.47 16.70
CA LEU A 61 -6.12 -19.25 17.92
C LEU A 61 -7.62 -19.41 18.23
N ILE A 62 -8.38 -18.33 18.13
CA ILE A 62 -9.83 -18.34 18.35
C ILE A 62 -10.51 -19.25 17.31
N VAL A 63 -10.20 -19.07 16.02
CA VAL A 63 -10.76 -19.90 14.95
C VAL A 63 -10.44 -21.37 15.14
N GLY A 64 -9.19 -21.69 15.50
CA GLY A 64 -8.76 -23.08 15.76
C GLY A 64 -9.51 -23.73 16.94
N VAL A 65 -9.73 -23.00 18.03
CA VAL A 65 -10.52 -23.50 19.17
C VAL A 65 -11.98 -23.71 18.77
N VAL A 66 -12.60 -22.71 18.14
CA VAL A 66 -14.03 -22.76 17.76
C VAL A 66 -14.28 -23.90 16.77
N THR A 67 -13.49 -24.03 15.71
CA THR A 67 -13.64 -25.09 14.72
C THR A 67 -13.40 -26.47 15.32
N SER A 68 -12.43 -26.60 16.21
CA SER A 68 -12.19 -27.86 16.96
C SER A 68 -13.41 -28.27 17.79
N ARG A 69 -14.09 -27.32 18.43
CA ARG A 69 -15.30 -27.58 19.22
C ARG A 69 -16.49 -27.99 18.32
N ILE A 70 -16.64 -27.31 17.17
CA ILE A 70 -17.68 -27.67 16.19
C ILE A 70 -17.46 -29.11 15.67
N VAL A 71 -16.21 -29.45 15.34
CA VAL A 71 -15.88 -30.80 14.84
C VAL A 71 -16.02 -31.87 15.93
N ALA A 72 -15.68 -31.55 17.17
CA ALA A 72 -15.83 -32.48 18.32
C ALA A 72 -17.29 -32.91 18.54
N GLY A 73 -18.26 -32.06 18.20
CA GLY A 73 -19.70 -32.37 18.27
C GLY A 73 -20.23 -33.21 17.12
N ARG A 74 -19.42 -33.54 16.09
CA ARG A 74 -19.84 -34.31 14.90
C ARG A 74 -19.67 -35.83 15.11
N PRO A 75 -20.39 -36.68 14.34
CA PRO A 75 -20.31 -38.13 14.48
C PRO A 75 -18.92 -38.72 14.30
N GLU A 76 -18.09 -38.07 13.49
CA GLU A 76 -16.71 -38.49 13.21
C GLU A 76 -15.72 -37.34 13.48
N PRO A 77 -15.40 -37.09 14.76
CA PRO A 77 -14.42 -36.09 15.11
C PRO A 77 -13.00 -36.56 14.74
N GLY A 78 -12.21 -35.67 14.13
CA GLY A 78 -10.83 -35.98 13.73
C GLY A 78 -9.95 -34.76 13.69
N PHE A 79 -8.68 -34.89 14.04
CA PHE A 79 -7.68 -33.83 14.01
C PHE A 79 -7.56 -33.18 12.63
N LEU A 80 -7.38 -33.99 11.59
CA LEU A 80 -7.24 -33.50 10.22
C LEU A 80 -8.48 -32.75 9.73
N LYS A 81 -9.68 -33.21 10.14
CA LYS A 81 -10.95 -32.57 9.79
C LYS A 81 -11.08 -31.20 10.47
N ALA A 82 -10.70 -31.12 11.75
CA ALA A 82 -10.70 -29.86 12.48
C ALA A 82 -9.66 -28.88 11.92
N LEU A 83 -8.44 -29.32 11.66
CA LEU A 83 -7.39 -28.53 11.08
C LEU A 83 -7.77 -28.05 9.67
N GLY A 84 -8.26 -28.94 8.80
CA GLY A 84 -8.70 -28.59 7.46
C GLY A 84 -9.82 -27.55 7.46
N MET A 85 -10.84 -27.70 8.31
CA MET A 85 -11.91 -26.71 8.45
C MET A 85 -11.41 -25.36 8.96
N SER A 86 -10.50 -25.34 9.93
CA SER A 86 -9.95 -24.09 10.47
C SER A 86 -9.09 -23.38 9.42
N LEU A 87 -8.29 -24.09 8.64
CA LEU A 87 -7.49 -23.51 7.57
C LEU A 87 -8.37 -23.00 6.42
N MET A 88 -9.41 -23.73 6.03
CA MET A 88 -10.36 -23.23 5.01
C MET A 88 -11.08 -21.97 5.47
N ALA A 89 -11.57 -21.93 6.70
CA ALA A 89 -12.20 -20.72 7.26
C ALA A 89 -11.22 -19.54 7.28
N LEU A 90 -9.97 -19.79 7.71
CA LEU A 90 -8.92 -18.79 7.73
C LEU A 90 -8.63 -18.22 6.31
N VAL A 91 -8.38 -19.10 5.35
CA VAL A 91 -8.10 -18.69 3.95
C VAL A 91 -9.27 -17.89 3.40
N SER A 92 -10.52 -18.30 3.64
CA SER A 92 -11.70 -17.56 3.20
C SER A 92 -11.75 -16.15 3.78
N VAL A 93 -11.54 -16.00 5.10
CA VAL A 93 -11.55 -14.70 5.78
C VAL A 93 -10.42 -13.81 5.26
N VAL A 94 -9.19 -14.34 5.16
CA VAL A 94 -8.04 -13.59 4.66
C VAL A 94 -8.22 -13.16 3.21
N THR A 95 -8.79 -14.02 2.36
CA THR A 95 -9.08 -13.69 0.95
C THR A 95 -10.12 -12.58 0.85
N VAL A 96 -11.18 -12.63 1.64
CA VAL A 96 -12.21 -11.58 1.63
C VAL A 96 -11.65 -10.26 2.13
N ILE A 97 -10.94 -10.26 3.26
CA ILE A 97 -10.35 -9.03 3.83
C ILE A 97 -9.26 -8.47 2.90
N GLY A 98 -8.32 -9.30 2.46
CA GLY A 98 -7.24 -8.90 1.57
C GLY A 98 -7.75 -8.44 0.20
N GLY A 99 -8.74 -9.14 -0.36
CA GLY A 99 -9.41 -8.76 -1.60
C GLY A 99 -10.13 -7.42 -1.48
N ALA A 100 -10.89 -7.21 -0.40
CA ALA A 100 -11.54 -5.93 -0.13
C ALA A 100 -10.53 -4.80 0.05
N ALA A 101 -9.47 -5.04 0.83
CA ALA A 101 -8.39 -4.08 1.01
C ALA A 101 -7.74 -3.71 -0.34
N ARG A 102 -7.47 -4.70 -1.20
CA ARG A 102 -6.90 -4.48 -2.55
C ARG A 102 -7.81 -3.68 -3.45
N LEU A 103 -9.14 -3.93 -3.42
CA LEU A 103 -10.12 -3.19 -4.21
C LEU A 103 -10.28 -1.74 -3.76
N LEU A 104 -10.10 -1.47 -2.47
CA LEU A 104 -10.18 -0.12 -1.89
C LEU A 104 -8.86 0.65 -2.00
N ALA A 105 -7.76 -0.03 -2.28
CA ALA A 105 -6.43 0.58 -2.38
C ALA A 105 -6.31 1.50 -3.60
N ASP A 106 -5.58 2.59 -3.45
CA ASP A 106 -5.19 3.47 -4.54
C ASP A 106 -3.83 3.02 -5.08
N VAL A 107 -3.89 2.17 -6.10
CA VAL A 107 -2.70 1.53 -6.66
C VAL A 107 -2.19 2.35 -7.84
N SER A 108 -0.87 2.47 -7.91
CA SER A 108 -0.20 3.14 -9.03
C SER A 108 -0.62 2.51 -10.36
N PRO A 109 -1.06 3.32 -11.34
CA PRO A 109 -1.41 2.81 -12.66
C PRO A 109 -0.17 2.26 -13.37
N THR A 110 -0.31 1.09 -13.98
CA THR A 110 0.76 0.44 -14.73
C THR A 110 0.28 0.03 -16.12
N ILE A 111 1.15 0.12 -17.13
CA ILE A 111 0.95 -0.46 -18.45
C ILE A 111 2.12 -1.42 -18.69
N ASP A 112 1.82 -2.65 -19.07
CA ASP A 112 2.81 -3.73 -19.28
C ASP A 112 3.76 -3.92 -18.08
N GLY A 113 3.24 -3.76 -16.84
CA GLY A 113 4.00 -3.88 -15.60
C GLY A 113 4.93 -2.70 -15.29
N LYS A 114 4.93 -1.64 -16.10
CA LYS A 114 5.71 -0.43 -15.87
C LYS A 114 4.84 0.67 -15.28
N THR A 115 5.34 1.36 -14.27
CA THR A 115 4.69 2.55 -13.69
C THR A 115 4.61 3.66 -14.76
N LEU A 116 3.49 4.35 -14.79
CA LEU A 116 3.31 5.47 -15.70
C LEU A 116 4.06 6.69 -15.19
N LEU A 117 4.73 7.38 -16.11
CA LEU A 117 5.35 8.68 -15.88
C LEU A 117 4.45 9.77 -16.45
N LEU A 118 4.25 10.82 -15.67
CA LEU A 118 3.65 12.06 -16.14
C LEU A 118 4.75 12.99 -16.63
N ASN A 119 4.84 13.17 -17.94
CA ASN A 119 5.75 14.14 -18.55
C ASN A 119 5.11 15.52 -18.47
N VAL A 120 5.86 16.51 -18.01
CA VAL A 120 5.42 17.89 -17.81
C VAL A 120 6.37 18.81 -18.57
N GLU A 121 5.83 19.80 -19.24
CA GLU A 121 6.58 20.92 -19.82
C GLU A 121 6.22 22.18 -19.05
N LEU A 122 7.18 22.74 -18.32
CA LEU A 122 7.02 24.02 -17.67
C LEU A 122 7.36 25.14 -18.67
N ARG A 123 6.35 25.90 -19.07
CA ARG A 123 6.51 27.01 -20.01
C ARG A 123 6.66 28.31 -19.23
N TRP A 124 7.85 28.90 -19.33
CA TRP A 124 8.17 30.16 -18.69
C TRP A 124 7.51 31.33 -19.38
N PRO A 125 7.20 32.43 -18.67
CA PRO A 125 6.65 33.65 -19.32
C PRO A 125 7.58 34.17 -20.42
N GLU A 126 6.98 34.77 -21.46
CA GLU A 126 7.73 35.35 -22.56
C GLU A 126 8.60 36.52 -22.09
N GLY A 127 9.85 36.51 -22.53
CA GLY A 127 10.83 37.56 -22.14
C GLY A 127 11.43 37.36 -20.73
N ALA A 128 10.92 36.45 -19.94
CA ALA A 128 11.52 36.15 -18.63
C ALA A 128 12.74 35.24 -18.79
N GLU A 129 13.79 35.52 -18.02
CA GLU A 129 14.96 34.63 -17.92
C GLU A 129 14.70 33.51 -16.92
N LEU A 130 15.31 32.35 -17.19
CA LEU A 130 15.27 31.25 -16.22
C LEU A 130 16.07 31.65 -14.97
N PRO A 131 15.51 31.44 -13.77
CA PRO A 131 16.24 31.67 -12.54
C PRO A 131 17.56 30.91 -12.52
N ALA A 132 18.57 31.47 -11.86
CA ALA A 132 19.83 30.77 -11.65
C ALA A 132 19.61 29.50 -10.84
N ASP A 133 20.51 28.50 -10.99
CA ASP A 133 20.45 27.30 -10.18
C ASP A 133 20.56 27.67 -8.71
N SER A 134 19.54 27.28 -7.96
CA SER A 134 19.57 27.34 -6.49
C SER A 134 20.21 26.08 -5.93
N THR A 135 20.80 26.18 -4.76
CA THR A 135 21.44 25.06 -4.04
C THR A 135 20.49 23.90 -3.75
N GLY A 136 19.18 24.08 -3.93
CA GLY A 136 18.14 23.06 -3.71
C GLY A 136 17.73 22.28 -4.97
N GLY A 137 18.21 22.68 -6.16
CA GLY A 137 17.78 22.10 -7.43
C GLY A 137 16.34 22.47 -7.78
N TRP A 138 15.96 22.17 -9.02
CA TRP A 138 14.60 22.31 -9.51
C TRP A 138 13.87 20.99 -9.36
N PHE A 139 12.69 20.99 -8.78
CA PHE A 139 11.89 19.78 -8.66
C PHE A 139 10.41 20.00 -8.96
N LEU A 140 9.82 18.93 -9.43
CA LEU A 140 8.40 18.79 -9.68
C LEU A 140 7.83 17.88 -8.59
N ALA A 141 6.69 18.23 -8.03
CA ALA A 141 6.03 17.38 -7.05
C ALA A 141 4.60 17.08 -7.49
N LEU A 142 4.23 15.81 -7.50
CA LEU A 142 2.86 15.37 -7.70
C LEU A 142 2.25 15.08 -6.34
N GLY A 143 1.27 15.89 -5.94
CA GLY A 143 0.47 15.68 -4.74
C GLY A 143 -0.83 14.95 -5.04
N SER A 144 -1.27 14.09 -4.15
CA SER A 144 -2.62 13.51 -4.19
C SER A 144 -3.33 13.67 -2.86
N GLY A 145 -4.65 13.79 -2.92
CA GLY A 145 -5.44 13.99 -1.72
C GLY A 145 -6.93 13.86 -1.94
N ARG A 146 -7.69 14.25 -0.94
CA ARG A 146 -9.15 14.27 -0.98
C ARG A 146 -9.65 15.57 -0.36
N GLY A 147 -10.63 16.22 -1.01
CA GLY A 147 -11.24 17.44 -0.49
C GLY A 147 -10.28 18.62 -0.35
N GLY A 148 -9.33 18.79 -1.30
CA GLY A 148 -8.37 19.91 -1.28
C GLY A 148 -7.16 19.73 -0.35
N THR A 149 -7.07 18.61 0.37
CA THR A 149 -5.93 18.34 1.26
C THR A 149 -4.98 17.35 0.62
N VAL A 150 -3.73 17.76 0.39
CA VAL A 150 -2.67 16.88 -0.10
C VAL A 150 -2.24 15.94 1.04
N ARG A 151 -2.36 14.63 0.81
CA ARG A 151 -1.98 13.60 1.79
C ARG A 151 -0.64 12.97 1.50
N LYS A 152 -0.27 12.90 0.23
CA LYS A 152 0.99 12.31 -0.22
C LYS A 152 1.55 13.13 -1.35
N THR A 153 2.88 13.22 -1.41
CA THR A 153 3.63 13.91 -2.46
C THR A 153 4.76 13.01 -2.92
N VAL A 154 4.96 12.93 -4.24
CA VAL A 154 6.10 12.28 -4.87
C VAL A 154 6.84 13.33 -5.70
N ASN A 155 8.15 13.40 -5.55
CA ASN A 155 8.97 14.34 -6.27
C ASN A 155 9.54 13.69 -7.53
N GLY A 156 9.64 14.49 -8.58
CA GLY A 156 10.29 14.15 -9.83
C GLY A 156 11.24 15.26 -10.28
N PRO A 157 12.20 14.97 -11.16
CA PRO A 157 13.14 15.96 -11.66
C PRO A 157 12.47 16.95 -12.63
N LEU A 158 12.97 18.19 -12.62
CA LEU A 158 12.87 19.15 -13.71
C LEU A 158 14.27 19.29 -14.32
N TRP A 159 14.41 18.98 -15.59
CA TRP A 159 15.70 18.99 -16.29
C TRP A 159 15.96 20.37 -16.87
N ARG A 160 16.59 21.23 -16.10
CA ARG A 160 16.93 22.58 -16.51
C ARG A 160 17.98 22.59 -17.62
N GLU A 161 18.89 21.63 -17.61
CA GLU A 161 19.90 21.41 -18.63
C GLU A 161 19.30 21.12 -20.03
N ASP A 162 18.10 20.55 -20.06
CA ASP A 162 17.36 20.27 -21.28
C ASP A 162 16.39 21.40 -21.66
N ALA A 163 16.50 22.55 -20.97
CA ALA A 163 15.64 23.69 -21.27
C ALA A 163 15.90 24.21 -22.68
N ARG A 164 14.82 24.43 -23.43
CA ARG A 164 14.86 24.94 -24.79
C ARG A 164 14.04 26.21 -24.93
N LYS A 165 14.37 27.05 -25.90
CA LYS A 165 13.65 28.29 -26.16
C LYS A 165 12.82 28.13 -27.43
N GLU A 166 11.50 28.23 -27.30
CA GLU A 166 10.56 28.17 -28.43
C GLU A 166 9.62 29.39 -28.40
N GLY A 167 9.51 30.10 -29.50
CA GLY A 167 8.62 31.27 -29.62
C GLY A 167 8.86 32.36 -28.57
N GLY A 168 10.12 32.58 -28.17
CA GLY A 168 10.48 33.59 -27.15
C GLY A 168 10.31 33.11 -25.68
N ARG A 169 9.81 31.90 -25.44
CA ARG A 169 9.56 31.32 -24.12
C ARG A 169 10.53 30.17 -23.81
N TRP A 170 10.94 30.06 -22.59
CA TRP A 170 11.67 28.88 -22.12
C TRP A 170 10.71 27.74 -21.81
N ILE A 171 11.06 26.53 -22.24
CA ILE A 171 10.37 25.28 -21.95
C ILE A 171 11.34 24.38 -21.20
N VAL A 172 10.98 24.01 -19.97
CA VAL A 172 11.75 23.12 -19.12
C VAL A 172 11.00 21.79 -19.00
N PRO A 173 11.56 20.68 -19.49
CA PRO A 173 10.93 19.38 -19.37
C PRO A 173 11.10 18.82 -17.95
N GLY A 174 10.17 17.96 -17.55
CA GLY A 174 10.21 17.25 -16.28
C GLY A 174 9.37 16.01 -16.32
N ALA A 175 9.56 15.11 -15.37
CA ALA A 175 8.71 13.94 -15.21
C ALA A 175 8.52 13.59 -13.74
N VAL A 176 7.36 13.01 -13.43
CA VAL A 176 7.05 12.51 -12.10
C VAL A 176 6.27 11.21 -12.19
N ASP A 177 6.53 10.28 -11.27
CA ASP A 177 5.82 9.02 -11.20
C ASP A 177 4.34 9.23 -10.90
N LEU A 178 3.47 8.65 -11.74
CA LEU A 178 2.04 8.65 -11.52
C LEU A 178 1.68 7.54 -10.52
N TYR A 179 1.71 7.85 -9.24
CA TYR A 179 1.56 6.87 -8.15
C TYR A 179 0.12 6.63 -7.68
N THR A 180 -0.85 7.37 -8.22
CA THR A 180 -2.27 7.28 -7.84
C THR A 180 -3.16 7.21 -9.07
N SER A 181 -4.19 6.35 -9.01
CA SER A 181 -5.23 6.26 -10.05
C SER A 181 -6.53 6.98 -9.66
N ARG A 182 -6.64 7.42 -8.41
CA ARG A 182 -7.87 7.98 -7.83
C ARG A 182 -7.61 9.29 -7.10
N GLY A 183 -8.61 10.15 -7.11
CA GLY A 183 -8.65 11.36 -6.31
C GLY A 183 -8.08 12.60 -6.99
N TYR A 184 -7.97 13.65 -6.20
CA TYR A 184 -7.45 14.95 -6.57
C TYR A 184 -5.94 14.89 -6.78
N ARG A 185 -5.46 15.50 -7.85
CA ARG A 185 -4.04 15.58 -8.19
C ARG A 185 -3.62 17.04 -8.28
N LEU A 186 -2.51 17.35 -7.65
CA LEU A 186 -1.91 18.68 -7.66
C LEU A 186 -0.47 18.56 -8.12
N ILE A 187 -0.14 19.25 -9.22
CA ILE A 187 1.24 19.44 -9.62
C ILE A 187 1.76 20.69 -8.94
N MET A 188 2.81 20.54 -8.17
CA MET A 188 3.55 21.64 -7.55
C MET A 188 4.89 21.77 -8.23
N VAL A 189 5.25 22.98 -8.63
CA VAL A 189 6.54 23.28 -9.23
C VAL A 189 7.26 24.22 -8.30
N ASP A 190 8.46 23.82 -7.89
CA ASP A 190 9.32 24.69 -7.09
C ASP A 190 10.65 24.89 -7.82
N PRO A 191 10.76 25.98 -8.61
CA PRO A 191 12.00 26.28 -9.32
C PRO A 191 13.06 26.90 -8.43
N GLN A 192 12.78 27.28 -7.18
CA GLN A 192 13.73 27.97 -6.31
C GLN A 192 13.67 27.56 -4.83
N GLY A 193 12.79 26.62 -4.43
CA GLY A 193 12.60 26.25 -3.02
C GLY A 193 11.91 27.33 -2.18
N VAL A 194 11.29 28.32 -2.79
CA VAL A 194 10.76 29.49 -2.06
C VAL A 194 9.26 29.44 -1.88
N ILE A 195 8.47 29.13 -2.90
CA ILE A 195 7.00 28.94 -2.80
C ILE A 195 6.55 28.01 -3.92
N PRO A 196 6.01 26.83 -3.62
CA PRO A 196 5.48 25.94 -4.64
C PRO A 196 4.21 26.55 -5.26
N THR A 197 4.19 26.70 -6.59
CA THR A 197 2.98 27.05 -7.32
C THR A 197 2.25 25.77 -7.70
N GLY A 198 1.01 25.62 -7.24
CA GLY A 198 0.21 24.43 -7.48
C GLY A 198 -0.73 24.58 -8.68
N PHE A 199 -0.80 23.53 -9.49
CA PHE A 199 -1.76 23.39 -10.59
C PHE A 199 -2.58 22.11 -10.39
N GLU A 200 -3.91 22.25 -10.42
CA GLU A 200 -4.83 21.10 -10.38
C GLU A 200 -4.86 20.42 -11.75
N VAL A 201 -4.79 19.07 -11.78
CA VAL A 201 -4.70 18.26 -13.01
C VAL A 201 -5.75 17.14 -12.99
#